data_db0bf208021fa2169577a1a2ad2a19db
#
_entry.id   db0bf208021fa2169577a1a2ad2a19db
#
_cell.length_a   1.000
_cell.length_b   1.000
_cell.length_c   1.000
_cell.angle_alpha   90.00
_cell.angle_beta   90.00
_cell.angle_gamma   90.00
#
_symmetry.space_group_name_H-M   'P 1'
#
loop_
_entity.id
_entity.type
_entity.pdbx_description
1 polymer ?
#
loop_
_entity_poly.entity_id
_entity_poly.type
_entity_poly.pdbx_seq_one_letter_code
_entity_poly.pdbx_strand_id
1 'polypeptide(L)'
;MKVPQHVAIILDGNGRWAKAKGMPRNYGHAQGSKNVERICEEAWRMGIKYLTVYAFSTENWNRPKDEVDALMKLLRDYMKTCLKTAAKNDMKVRVIGDIEPLDEDIKKRISELEAATVDNGGLNFTIALNYGSRDEMTRAAKRMAQDCVAGKLDPEMIDESVFESYLDTHGIPDPDLMIRTSGEQRLSNYLLWQLAYSEFYFTDVPWPDFTKDELVKAVEEYNHRHRRFGRVEEG
;
A
#
# COMPACT_ATOMS: atom_id res chain seq x y z
N MET A 1 19.22 11.70 10.60
CA MET A 1 17.85 11.12 10.65
C MET A 1 17.92 9.74 10.03
N LYS A 2 17.53 8.69 10.74
CA LYS A 2 17.40 7.34 10.17
C LYS A 2 16.14 7.28 9.34
N VAL A 3 16.25 6.94 8.07
CA VAL A 3 15.10 6.86 7.15
C VAL A 3 14.53 5.43 7.21
N PRO A 4 13.20 5.25 7.39
CA PRO A 4 12.58 3.93 7.27
C PRO A 4 12.82 3.38 5.88
N GLN A 5 13.12 2.08 5.79
CA GLN A 5 13.31 1.43 4.49
C GLN A 5 12.00 1.30 3.74
N HIS A 6 10.93 0.94 4.45
CA HIS A 6 9.59 0.75 3.89
C HIS A 6 8.55 1.56 4.67
N VAL A 7 7.79 2.36 3.95
CA VAL A 7 6.66 3.13 4.46
C VAL A 7 5.36 2.62 3.83
N ALA A 8 4.35 2.32 4.66
CA ALA A 8 3.01 1.96 4.22
C ALA A 8 2.03 3.11 4.54
N ILE A 9 1.15 3.49 3.60
CA ILE A 9 0.24 4.63 3.80
C ILE A 9 -1.21 4.25 3.51
N ILE A 10 -2.10 4.55 4.47
CA ILE A 10 -3.56 4.53 4.25
C ILE A 10 -4.00 5.93 3.84
N LEU A 11 -4.44 6.07 2.57
CA LEU A 11 -4.77 7.32 1.89
C LEU A 11 -6.18 7.82 2.27
N ASP A 12 -6.40 8.14 3.56
CA ASP A 12 -7.73 8.49 4.06
C ASP A 12 -8.02 10.01 3.95
N GLY A 13 -9.33 10.36 3.91
CA GLY A 13 -9.82 11.71 3.97
C GLY A 13 -10.17 12.36 2.64
N ASN A 14 -9.94 11.71 1.49
CA ASN A 14 -10.23 12.28 0.17
C ASN A 14 -11.64 12.84 0.02
N GLY A 15 -12.65 12.04 0.38
CA GLY A 15 -14.05 12.43 0.26
C GLY A 15 -14.47 13.51 1.28
N ARG A 16 -13.94 13.44 2.52
CA ARG A 16 -14.19 14.45 3.57
C ARG A 16 -13.60 15.80 3.18
N TRP A 17 -12.38 15.79 2.67
CA TRP A 17 -11.67 16.98 2.17
C TRP A 17 -12.42 17.67 1.03
N ALA A 18 -12.93 16.92 0.05
CA ALA A 18 -13.73 17.47 -1.04
C ALA A 18 -15.03 18.09 -0.51
N LYS A 19 -15.74 17.37 0.38
CA LYS A 19 -16.99 17.88 1.00
C LYS A 19 -16.76 19.18 1.77
N ALA A 20 -15.68 19.30 2.53
CA ALA A 20 -15.33 20.51 3.25
C ALA A 20 -15.08 21.73 2.32
N LYS A 21 -14.73 21.47 1.04
CA LYS A 21 -14.54 22.49 0.00
C LYS A 21 -15.78 22.69 -0.89
N GLY A 22 -16.93 22.10 -0.54
CA GLY A 22 -18.15 22.17 -1.36
C GLY A 22 -18.06 21.39 -2.68
N MET A 23 -17.08 20.46 -2.81
CA MET A 23 -16.82 19.70 -4.01
C MET A 23 -17.34 18.25 -3.88
N PRO A 24 -17.67 17.57 -4.99
CA PRO A 24 -18.07 16.18 -4.98
C PRO A 24 -16.92 15.27 -4.54
N ARG A 25 -17.24 14.12 -3.90
CA ARG A 25 -16.24 13.16 -3.35
C ARG A 25 -15.19 12.75 -4.39
N ASN A 26 -15.61 12.54 -5.64
CA ASN A 26 -14.73 12.13 -6.75
C ASN A 26 -13.63 13.15 -7.04
N TYR A 27 -13.88 14.44 -6.81
CA TYR A 27 -12.85 15.48 -6.92
C TYR A 27 -11.73 15.24 -5.89
N GLY A 28 -12.09 14.87 -4.67
CA GLY A 28 -11.10 14.55 -3.62
C GLY A 28 -10.24 13.35 -3.98
N HIS A 29 -10.85 12.29 -4.51
CA HIS A 29 -10.11 11.11 -4.98
C HIS A 29 -9.16 11.45 -6.14
N ALA A 30 -9.56 12.30 -7.07
CA ALA A 30 -8.70 12.76 -8.17
C ALA A 30 -7.50 13.60 -7.66
N GLN A 31 -7.70 14.44 -6.63
CA GLN A 31 -6.60 15.19 -6.01
C GLN A 31 -5.67 14.25 -5.21
N GLY A 32 -6.25 13.28 -4.48
CA GLY A 32 -5.48 12.27 -3.77
C GLY A 32 -4.61 11.42 -4.68
N SER A 33 -5.11 11.05 -5.86
CA SER A 33 -4.34 10.33 -6.89
C SER A 33 -3.11 11.12 -7.35
N LYS A 34 -3.27 12.43 -7.60
CA LYS A 34 -2.13 13.31 -7.95
C LYS A 34 -1.14 13.42 -6.79
N ASN A 35 -1.62 13.38 -5.56
CA ASN A 35 -0.76 13.44 -4.39
C ASN A 35 0.12 12.19 -4.23
N VAL A 36 -0.36 11.02 -4.67
CA VAL A 36 0.45 9.78 -4.67
C VAL A 36 1.75 9.99 -5.45
N GLU A 37 1.68 10.55 -6.66
CA GLU A 37 2.88 10.79 -7.50
C GLU A 37 3.89 11.71 -6.79
N ARG A 38 3.40 12.80 -6.17
CA ARG A 38 4.26 13.73 -5.41
C ARG A 38 4.94 13.05 -4.23
N ILE A 39 4.20 12.25 -3.47
CA ILE A 39 4.75 11.56 -2.30
C ILE A 39 5.71 10.43 -2.71
N CYS A 40 5.49 9.74 -3.83
CA CYS A 40 6.46 8.79 -4.38
C CYS A 40 7.82 9.48 -4.67
N GLU A 41 7.80 10.64 -5.33
CA GLU A 41 9.02 11.40 -5.62
C GLU A 41 9.73 11.87 -4.34
N GLU A 42 8.98 12.39 -3.36
CA GLU A 42 9.57 12.85 -2.11
C GLU A 42 10.08 11.70 -1.24
N ALA A 43 9.37 10.59 -1.18
CA ALA A 43 9.81 9.38 -0.48
C ALA A 43 11.16 8.89 -1.05
N TRP A 44 11.28 8.81 -2.37
CA TRP A 44 12.54 8.43 -3.02
C TRP A 44 13.67 9.41 -2.73
N ARG A 45 13.41 10.72 -2.83
CA ARG A 45 14.40 11.77 -2.50
C ARG A 45 14.87 11.71 -1.05
N MET A 46 14.01 11.28 -0.12
CA MET A 46 14.35 11.07 1.29
C MET A 46 15.16 9.79 1.53
N GLY A 47 15.24 8.89 0.54
CA GLY A 47 15.96 7.61 0.65
C GLY A 47 15.09 6.43 1.08
N ILE A 48 13.76 6.59 1.14
CA ILE A 48 12.81 5.49 1.34
C ILE A 48 12.90 4.57 0.11
N LYS A 49 13.04 3.26 0.33
CA LYS A 49 13.23 2.27 -0.74
C LYS A 49 11.95 1.61 -1.19
N TYR A 50 10.99 1.47 -0.28
CA TYR A 50 9.70 0.83 -0.51
C TYR A 50 8.57 1.75 -0.04
N LEU A 51 7.56 1.91 -0.87
CA LEU A 51 6.35 2.65 -0.52
C LEU A 51 5.13 1.82 -0.90
N THR A 52 4.29 1.47 0.07
CA THR A 52 3.04 0.77 -0.18
C THR A 52 1.86 1.69 0.14
N VAL A 53 0.90 1.78 -0.77
CA VAL A 53 -0.30 2.61 -0.58
C VAL A 53 -1.58 1.79 -0.65
N TYR A 54 -2.55 2.09 0.22
CA TYR A 54 -3.86 1.47 0.23
C TYR A 54 -4.81 2.21 -0.71
N ALA A 55 -4.92 1.75 -1.96
CA ALA A 55 -5.68 2.43 -3.01
C ALA A 55 -7.17 2.05 -3.01
N PHE A 56 -7.49 0.74 -2.83
CA PHE A 56 -8.85 0.23 -2.81
C PHE A 56 -8.93 -1.04 -1.97
N SER A 57 -9.79 -1.05 -0.94
CA SER A 57 -9.97 -2.22 -0.07
C SER A 57 -11.11 -3.12 -0.54
N THR A 58 -11.09 -4.39 -0.11
CA THR A 58 -12.20 -5.33 -0.33
C THR A 58 -13.53 -4.79 0.21
N GLU A 59 -13.52 -4.02 1.29
CA GLU A 59 -14.72 -3.42 1.88
C GLU A 59 -15.27 -2.25 1.04
N ASN A 60 -14.48 -1.65 0.14
CA ASN A 60 -14.92 -0.53 -0.70
C ASN A 60 -15.99 -0.92 -1.73
N TRP A 61 -16.13 -2.21 -2.04
CA TRP A 61 -17.24 -2.69 -2.88
C TRP A 61 -18.62 -2.45 -2.26
N ASN A 62 -18.70 -2.27 -0.94
CA ASN A 62 -19.95 -1.94 -0.22
C ASN A 62 -20.34 -0.46 -0.33
N ARG A 63 -19.58 0.36 -1.04
CA ARG A 63 -19.92 1.77 -1.30
C ARG A 63 -21.00 1.88 -2.36
N PRO A 64 -21.70 3.04 -2.45
CA PRO A 64 -22.62 3.29 -3.54
C PRO A 64 -21.98 3.03 -4.91
N LYS A 65 -22.76 2.42 -5.81
CA LYS A 65 -22.26 1.95 -7.11
C LYS A 65 -21.61 3.08 -7.93
N ASP A 66 -22.21 4.26 -7.92
CA ASP A 66 -21.68 5.45 -8.60
C ASP A 66 -20.30 5.89 -8.08
N GLU A 67 -20.05 5.75 -6.76
CA GLU A 67 -18.74 6.00 -6.17
C GLU A 67 -17.72 4.93 -6.60
N VAL A 68 -18.11 3.65 -6.60
CA VAL A 68 -17.25 2.54 -7.05
C VAL A 68 -16.89 2.70 -8.53
N ASP A 69 -17.87 2.97 -9.40
CA ASP A 69 -17.67 3.17 -10.83
C ASP A 69 -16.69 4.34 -11.10
N ALA A 70 -16.83 5.43 -10.32
CA ALA A 70 -15.92 6.57 -10.42
C ALA A 70 -14.51 6.25 -9.95
N LEU A 71 -14.34 5.44 -8.90
CA LEU A 71 -13.04 4.97 -8.42
C LEU A 71 -12.36 4.05 -9.45
N MET A 72 -13.11 3.14 -10.07
CA MET A 72 -12.57 2.27 -11.13
C MET A 72 -12.14 3.07 -12.36
N LYS A 73 -12.90 4.11 -12.74
CA LYS A 73 -12.49 5.04 -13.79
C LYS A 73 -11.20 5.78 -13.44
N LEU A 74 -11.11 6.31 -12.21
CA LEU A 74 -9.91 6.99 -11.74
C LEU A 74 -8.70 6.06 -11.72
N LEU A 75 -8.88 4.80 -11.32
CA LEU A 75 -7.84 3.78 -11.34
C LEU A 75 -7.30 3.55 -12.76
N ARG A 76 -8.20 3.42 -13.76
CA ARG A 76 -7.81 3.29 -15.17
C ARG A 76 -6.97 4.46 -15.65
N ASP A 77 -7.35 5.68 -15.28
CA ASP A 77 -6.61 6.87 -15.67
C ASP A 77 -5.27 6.97 -14.91
N TYR A 78 -5.25 6.59 -13.63
CA TYR A 78 -4.02 6.54 -12.83
C TYR A 78 -2.99 5.55 -13.40
N MET A 79 -3.41 4.34 -13.80
CA MET A 79 -2.51 3.34 -14.38
C MET A 79 -1.79 3.87 -15.65
N LYS A 80 -2.47 4.70 -16.47
CA LYS A 80 -1.84 5.32 -17.65
C LYS A 80 -0.78 6.35 -17.27
N THR A 81 -1.06 7.17 -16.24
CA THR A 81 -0.10 8.19 -15.77
C THR A 81 1.03 7.55 -14.98
N CYS A 82 0.73 6.55 -14.16
CA CYS A 82 1.69 5.81 -13.36
C CYS A 82 2.81 5.19 -14.22
N LEU A 83 2.47 4.60 -15.36
CA LEU A 83 3.49 4.05 -16.29
C LEU A 83 4.49 5.12 -16.76
N LYS A 84 3.99 6.32 -17.12
CA LYS A 84 4.86 7.44 -17.54
C LYS A 84 5.73 7.95 -16.40
N THR A 85 5.13 8.08 -15.20
CA THR A 85 5.84 8.53 -14.00
C THR A 85 6.88 7.51 -13.55
N ALA A 86 6.55 6.21 -13.61
CA ALA A 86 7.46 5.13 -13.27
C ALA A 86 8.67 5.09 -14.21
N ALA A 87 8.44 5.20 -15.51
CA ALA A 87 9.55 5.25 -16.50
C ALA A 87 10.46 6.48 -16.30
N LYS A 88 9.87 7.64 -15.99
CA LYS A 88 10.64 8.88 -15.75
C LYS A 88 11.48 8.81 -14.48
N ASN A 89 10.97 8.19 -13.42
CA ASN A 89 11.56 8.20 -12.08
C ASN A 89 12.21 6.85 -11.72
N ASP A 90 12.40 5.97 -12.67
CA ASP A 90 12.98 4.63 -12.49
C ASP A 90 12.29 3.81 -11.38
N MET A 91 10.95 3.96 -11.25
CA MET A 91 10.17 3.29 -10.20
C MET A 91 9.81 1.88 -10.64
N LYS A 92 9.99 0.90 -9.74
CA LYS A 92 9.48 -0.46 -9.88
C LYS A 92 8.09 -0.53 -9.26
N VAL A 93 7.07 -0.84 -10.06
CA VAL A 93 5.68 -0.86 -9.59
C VAL A 93 5.20 -2.31 -9.44
N ARG A 94 4.47 -2.56 -8.36
CA ARG A 94 3.80 -3.84 -8.09
C ARG A 94 2.37 -3.59 -7.58
N VAL A 95 1.45 -4.44 -7.95
CA VAL A 95 0.08 -4.45 -7.43
C VAL A 95 -0.11 -5.68 -6.55
N ILE A 96 -0.69 -5.51 -5.36
CA ILE A 96 -1.07 -6.58 -4.44
C ILE A 96 -2.58 -6.55 -4.18
N GLY A 97 -3.16 -7.71 -3.87
CA GLY A 97 -4.58 -7.92 -3.65
C GLY A 97 -5.19 -8.86 -4.69
N ASP A 98 -6.48 -9.17 -4.53
CA ASP A 98 -7.19 -10.03 -5.47
C ASP A 98 -7.65 -9.25 -6.70
N ILE A 99 -6.90 -9.38 -7.80
CA ILE A 99 -7.23 -8.68 -9.06
C ILE A 99 -8.24 -9.46 -9.93
N GLU A 100 -8.56 -10.71 -9.61
CA GLU A 100 -9.45 -11.54 -10.43
C GLU A 100 -10.86 -10.96 -10.65
N PRO A 101 -11.49 -10.32 -9.62
CA PRO A 101 -12.80 -9.70 -9.80
C PRO A 101 -12.77 -8.38 -10.60
N LEU A 102 -11.59 -7.86 -10.94
CA LEU A 102 -11.47 -6.59 -11.66
C LEU A 102 -11.73 -6.79 -13.16
N ASP A 103 -12.14 -5.72 -13.82
CA ASP A 103 -12.36 -5.71 -15.27
C ASP A 103 -11.07 -6.07 -16.04
N GLU A 104 -11.21 -6.82 -17.15
CA GLU A 104 -10.07 -7.31 -17.94
C GLU A 104 -9.12 -6.21 -18.41
N ASP A 105 -9.64 -5.02 -18.72
CA ASP A 105 -8.81 -3.89 -19.13
C ASP A 105 -7.94 -3.36 -18.00
N ILE A 106 -8.38 -3.47 -16.74
CA ILE A 106 -7.59 -3.13 -15.54
C ILE A 106 -6.50 -4.18 -15.32
N LYS A 107 -6.85 -5.48 -15.37
CA LYS A 107 -5.88 -6.58 -15.23
C LYS A 107 -4.77 -6.47 -16.27
N LYS A 108 -5.13 -6.23 -17.51
CA LYS A 108 -4.16 -6.02 -18.61
C LYS A 108 -3.23 -4.84 -18.32
N ARG A 109 -3.75 -3.70 -17.86
CA ARG A 109 -2.92 -2.53 -17.51
C ARG A 109 -1.99 -2.78 -16.33
N ILE A 110 -2.42 -3.53 -15.33
CA ILE A 110 -1.57 -3.95 -14.21
C ILE A 110 -0.40 -4.76 -14.74
N SER A 111 -0.67 -5.80 -15.54
CA SER A 111 0.37 -6.65 -16.14
C SER A 111 1.36 -5.86 -17.01
N GLU A 112 0.85 -4.93 -17.84
CA GLU A 112 1.68 -4.05 -18.67
C GLU A 112 2.58 -3.14 -17.81
N LEU A 113 2.04 -2.58 -16.71
CA LEU A 113 2.76 -1.69 -15.81
C LEU A 113 3.88 -2.43 -15.06
N GLU A 114 3.57 -3.60 -14.51
CA GLU A 114 4.55 -4.43 -13.79
C GLU A 114 5.66 -4.92 -14.73
N ALA A 115 5.29 -5.43 -15.91
CA ALA A 115 6.27 -5.89 -16.91
C ALA A 115 7.18 -4.76 -17.40
N ALA A 116 6.64 -3.55 -17.62
CA ALA A 116 7.42 -2.41 -18.09
C ALA A 116 8.35 -1.81 -17.03
N THR A 117 8.17 -2.16 -15.75
CA THR A 117 8.93 -1.57 -14.64
C THR A 117 9.74 -2.58 -13.83
N VAL A 118 9.74 -3.86 -14.23
CA VAL A 118 10.36 -4.97 -13.48
C VAL A 118 11.86 -4.79 -13.26
N ASP A 119 12.56 -4.18 -14.22
CA ASP A 119 14.00 -3.97 -14.17
C ASP A 119 14.41 -2.60 -13.61
N ASN A 120 13.43 -1.76 -13.23
CA ASN A 120 13.71 -0.44 -12.64
C ASN A 120 14.36 -0.58 -11.26
N GLY A 121 15.33 0.29 -10.97
CA GLY A 121 16.16 0.24 -9.75
C GLY A 121 15.85 1.30 -8.71
N GLY A 122 14.86 2.16 -8.96
CA GLY A 122 14.47 3.26 -8.07
C GLY A 122 13.52 2.83 -6.94
N LEU A 123 12.51 3.66 -6.65
CA LEU A 123 11.51 3.38 -5.63
C LEU A 123 10.70 2.12 -5.97
N ASN A 124 10.65 1.16 -5.06
CA ASN A 124 9.71 0.05 -5.14
C ASN A 124 8.33 0.54 -4.65
N PHE A 125 7.42 0.77 -5.58
CA PHE A 125 6.09 1.30 -5.31
C PHE A 125 5.04 0.20 -5.41
N THR A 126 4.36 -0.10 -4.29
CA THR A 126 3.33 -1.13 -4.22
C THR A 126 1.96 -0.50 -4.04
N ILE A 127 1.00 -0.92 -4.87
CA ILE A 127 -0.38 -0.47 -4.84
C ILE A 127 -1.26 -1.62 -4.32
N ALA A 128 -1.80 -1.49 -3.10
CA ALA A 128 -2.78 -2.42 -2.57
C ALA A 128 -4.16 -2.10 -3.17
N LEU A 129 -4.60 -2.97 -4.09
CA LEU A 129 -5.80 -2.82 -4.90
C LEU A 129 -6.72 -4.03 -4.72
N ASN A 130 -7.99 -3.79 -4.41
CA ASN A 130 -8.92 -4.85 -3.98
C ASN A 130 -8.26 -5.75 -2.93
N TYR A 131 -7.60 -5.10 -2.00
CA TYR A 131 -6.79 -5.72 -0.97
C TYR A 131 -7.53 -5.73 0.38
N GLY A 132 -7.35 -6.80 1.11
CA GLY A 132 -7.69 -6.93 2.51
C GLY A 132 -6.81 -8.01 3.13
N SER A 133 -6.17 -7.73 4.26
CA SER A 133 -5.20 -8.67 4.84
C SER A 133 -5.83 -10.01 5.23
N ARG A 134 -7.07 -10.00 5.72
CA ARG A 134 -7.80 -11.25 6.04
C ARG A 134 -8.07 -12.08 4.78
N ASP A 135 -8.40 -11.44 3.66
CA ASP A 135 -8.56 -12.11 2.37
C ASP A 135 -7.22 -12.67 1.89
N GLU A 136 -6.16 -11.87 1.91
CA GLU A 136 -4.80 -12.28 1.53
C GLU A 136 -4.37 -13.53 2.30
N MET A 137 -4.47 -13.51 3.65
CA MET A 137 -4.13 -14.65 4.51
C MET A 137 -4.98 -15.88 4.19
N THR A 138 -6.27 -15.70 3.92
CA THR A 138 -7.18 -16.80 3.56
C THR A 138 -6.80 -17.41 2.21
N ARG A 139 -6.44 -16.58 1.21
CA ARG A 139 -5.94 -17.04 -0.10
C ARG A 139 -4.60 -17.76 0.04
N ALA A 140 -3.69 -17.26 0.86
CA ALA A 140 -2.41 -17.91 1.18
C ALA A 140 -2.65 -19.30 1.80
N ALA A 141 -3.48 -19.40 2.83
CA ALA A 141 -3.81 -20.66 3.48
C ALA A 141 -4.42 -21.68 2.50
N LYS A 142 -5.32 -21.25 1.60
CA LYS A 142 -5.88 -22.12 0.55
C LYS A 142 -4.81 -22.65 -0.41
N ARG A 143 -3.89 -21.79 -0.88
CA ARG A 143 -2.79 -22.20 -1.75
C ARG A 143 -1.86 -23.22 -1.07
N MET A 144 -1.51 -22.96 0.20
CA MET A 144 -0.70 -23.90 1.00
C MET A 144 -1.39 -25.28 1.13
N ALA A 145 -2.68 -25.29 1.47
CA ALA A 145 -3.45 -26.53 1.57
C ALA A 145 -3.48 -27.29 0.23
N GLN A 146 -3.64 -26.60 -0.89
CA GLN A 146 -3.58 -27.18 -2.23
C GLN A 146 -2.21 -27.79 -2.53
N ASP A 147 -1.13 -27.09 -2.19
CA ASP A 147 0.23 -27.59 -2.40
C ASP A 147 0.56 -28.77 -1.48
N CYS A 148 0.03 -28.81 -0.25
CA CYS A 148 0.14 -29.99 0.62
C CYS A 148 -0.59 -31.20 0.00
N VAL A 149 -1.81 -31.03 -0.48
CA VAL A 149 -2.57 -32.10 -1.15
C VAL A 149 -1.86 -32.58 -2.43
N ALA A 150 -1.22 -31.65 -3.15
CA ALA A 150 -0.44 -31.97 -4.36
C ALA A 150 0.95 -32.58 -4.07
N GLY A 151 1.35 -32.73 -2.80
CA GLY A 151 2.67 -33.22 -2.39
C GLY A 151 3.83 -32.29 -2.69
N LYS A 152 3.55 -30.99 -2.94
CA LYS A 152 4.58 -29.97 -3.19
C LYS A 152 5.07 -29.29 -1.91
N LEU A 153 4.28 -29.34 -0.85
CA LEU A 153 4.57 -28.79 0.46
C LEU A 153 4.30 -29.84 1.53
N ASP A 154 5.29 -30.09 2.39
CA ASP A 154 5.11 -30.90 3.59
C ASP A 154 4.47 -30.02 4.68
N PRO A 155 3.31 -30.40 5.26
CA PRO A 155 2.67 -29.65 6.34
C PRO A 155 3.61 -29.38 7.53
N GLU A 156 4.53 -30.29 7.85
CA GLU A 156 5.48 -30.14 8.96
C GLU A 156 6.56 -29.06 8.67
N MET A 157 6.70 -28.64 7.43
CA MET A 157 7.63 -27.57 7.03
C MET A 157 7.00 -26.18 7.06
N ILE A 158 5.71 -26.08 7.43
CA ILE A 158 5.01 -24.78 7.47
C ILE A 158 5.48 -24.01 8.71
N ASP A 159 6.23 -22.95 8.46
CA ASP A 159 6.64 -21.94 9.43
C ASP A 159 6.24 -20.52 8.96
N GLU A 160 6.64 -19.49 9.70
CA GLU A 160 6.36 -18.09 9.34
C GLU A 160 6.93 -17.74 7.97
N SER A 161 8.14 -18.15 7.65
CA SER A 161 8.83 -17.88 6.38
C SER A 161 8.10 -18.54 5.19
N VAL A 162 7.66 -19.79 5.37
CA VAL A 162 6.85 -20.48 4.36
C VAL A 162 5.52 -19.76 4.17
N PHE A 163 4.84 -19.36 5.26
CA PHE A 163 3.60 -18.61 5.16
C PHE A 163 3.78 -17.28 4.42
N GLU A 164 4.82 -16.51 4.73
CA GLU A 164 5.17 -15.25 4.06
C GLU A 164 5.39 -15.43 2.55
N SER A 165 5.96 -16.57 2.14
CA SER A 165 6.17 -16.87 0.72
C SER A 165 4.87 -17.00 -0.09
N TYR A 166 3.74 -17.26 0.58
CA TYR A 166 2.40 -17.33 -0.02
C TYR A 166 1.63 -16.01 0.07
N LEU A 167 2.11 -14.98 0.78
CA LEU A 167 1.48 -13.67 0.81
C LEU A 167 1.73 -12.88 -0.48
N ASP A 168 0.83 -11.96 -0.80
CA ASP A 168 0.97 -11.10 -1.97
C ASP A 168 2.20 -10.19 -1.87
N THR A 169 2.65 -9.93 -0.63
CA THR A 169 3.85 -9.13 -0.32
C THR A 169 5.15 -9.92 -0.38
N HIS A 170 5.15 -11.20 -0.79
CA HIS A 170 6.37 -11.98 -0.89
C HIS A 170 7.49 -11.24 -1.64
N GLY A 171 8.68 -11.16 -1.04
CA GLY A 171 9.84 -10.44 -1.57
C GLY A 171 9.83 -8.92 -1.34
N ILE A 172 8.82 -8.38 -0.65
CA ILE A 172 8.78 -7.00 -0.16
C ILE A 172 9.05 -7.04 1.35
N PRO A 173 10.01 -6.26 1.87
CA PRO A 173 10.24 -6.21 3.31
C PRO A 173 9.04 -5.63 4.06
N ASP A 174 8.83 -6.03 5.29
CA ASP A 174 7.79 -5.47 6.14
C ASP A 174 7.93 -3.95 6.31
N PRO A 175 6.83 -3.20 6.45
CA PRO A 175 6.90 -1.77 6.69
C PRO A 175 7.56 -1.45 8.04
N ASP A 176 8.50 -0.51 8.03
CA ASP A 176 9.05 0.08 9.26
C ASP A 176 8.07 1.07 9.88
N LEU A 177 7.34 1.81 9.02
CA LEU A 177 6.43 2.88 9.40
C LEU A 177 5.12 2.77 8.62
N MET A 178 3.99 2.73 9.34
CA MET A 178 2.66 2.88 8.77
C MET A 178 2.10 4.26 9.09
N ILE A 179 1.65 4.98 8.06
CA ILE A 179 1.04 6.30 8.16
C ILE A 179 -0.45 6.19 7.83
N ARG A 180 -1.31 6.79 8.65
CA ARG A 180 -2.71 6.98 8.31
C ARG A 180 -3.12 8.42 8.46
N THR A 181 -3.71 8.99 7.40
CA THR A 181 -4.18 10.37 7.32
C THR A 181 -5.63 10.51 7.80
N SER A 182 -6.04 11.76 8.11
CA SER A 182 -7.44 12.15 8.39
C SER A 182 -8.00 11.70 9.74
N GLY A 183 -7.15 11.55 10.79
CA GLY A 183 -7.55 11.41 12.19
C GLY A 183 -8.04 10.02 12.62
N GLU A 184 -8.11 9.04 11.72
CA GLU A 184 -8.57 7.71 12.04
C GLU A 184 -7.43 6.83 12.57
N GLN A 185 -7.64 6.12 13.70
CA GLN A 185 -6.60 5.34 14.39
C GLN A 185 -6.89 3.82 14.34
N ARG A 186 -7.19 3.31 13.17
CA ARG A 186 -7.41 1.88 12.90
C ARG A 186 -6.71 1.44 11.63
N LEU A 187 -6.40 0.14 11.50
CA LEU A 187 -5.70 -0.43 10.34
C LEU A 187 -6.62 -0.74 9.17
N SER A 188 -7.92 -0.89 9.41
CA SER A 188 -8.91 -1.17 8.37
C SER A 188 -8.54 -2.36 7.48
N ASN A 189 -8.11 -3.47 8.10
CA ASN A 189 -7.73 -4.70 7.39
C ASN A 189 -6.54 -4.53 6.42
N TYR A 190 -5.64 -3.56 6.69
CA TYR A 190 -4.47 -3.28 5.88
C TYR A 190 -3.23 -3.92 6.47
N LEU A 191 -2.52 -4.75 5.71
CA LEU A 191 -1.20 -5.36 6.00
C LEU A 191 -1.06 -5.93 7.42
N LEU A 192 -2.09 -6.64 7.97
CA LEU A 192 -2.11 -7.06 9.38
C LEU A 192 -0.92 -7.95 9.75
N TRP A 193 -0.50 -8.85 8.86
CA TRP A 193 0.69 -9.68 9.07
C TRP A 193 1.96 -8.85 9.07
N GLN A 194 2.12 -8.03 8.04
CA GLN A 194 3.34 -7.28 7.75
C GLN A 194 3.58 -6.10 8.73
N LEU A 195 2.51 -5.62 9.39
CA LEU A 195 2.60 -4.50 10.34
C LEU A 195 2.89 -4.94 11.79
N ALA A 196 3.17 -6.23 12.03
CA ALA A 196 3.34 -6.78 13.37
C ALA A 196 4.39 -6.03 14.22
N TYR A 197 5.43 -5.50 13.60
CA TYR A 197 6.52 -4.76 14.26
C TYR A 197 6.72 -3.34 13.72
N SER A 198 5.73 -2.81 12.98
CA SER A 198 5.78 -1.46 12.42
C SER A 198 5.50 -0.40 13.47
N GLU A 199 6.12 0.78 13.32
CA GLU A 199 5.70 1.97 14.03
C GLU A 199 4.50 2.62 13.33
N PHE A 200 3.58 3.24 14.10
CA PHE A 200 2.39 3.87 13.56
C PHE A 200 2.44 5.38 13.74
N TYR A 201 2.10 6.10 12.68
CA TYR A 201 1.91 7.55 12.69
C TYR A 201 0.52 7.90 12.21
N PHE A 202 -0.27 8.56 13.05
CA PHE A 202 -1.61 9.03 12.73
C PHE A 202 -1.62 10.55 12.67
N THR A 203 -2.21 11.12 11.62
CA THR A 203 -2.32 12.58 11.46
C THR A 203 -3.73 13.00 11.08
N ASP A 204 -4.16 14.15 11.58
CA ASP A 204 -5.45 14.75 11.21
C ASP A 204 -5.47 15.32 9.79
N VAL A 205 -4.30 15.53 9.19
CA VAL A 205 -4.17 16.04 7.82
C VAL A 205 -4.78 15.06 6.83
N PRO A 206 -5.77 15.49 6.00
CA PRO A 206 -6.35 14.63 4.98
C PRO A 206 -5.36 14.36 3.85
N TRP A 207 -5.47 13.19 3.20
CA TRP A 207 -4.51 12.77 2.18
C TRP A 207 -4.25 13.80 1.07
N PRO A 208 -5.23 14.53 0.49
CA PRO A 208 -4.94 15.53 -0.54
C PRO A 208 -4.02 16.68 -0.08
N ASP A 209 -4.01 16.97 1.22
CA ASP A 209 -3.19 18.03 1.84
C ASP A 209 -1.93 17.47 2.53
N PHE A 210 -1.70 16.15 2.48
CA PHE A 210 -0.50 15.50 3.03
C PHE A 210 0.70 15.83 2.13
N THR A 211 1.57 16.70 2.63
CA THR A 211 2.73 17.21 1.87
C THR A 211 4.02 16.47 2.22
N LYS A 212 5.12 16.89 1.57
CA LYS A 212 6.48 16.50 1.95
C LYS A 212 6.76 16.78 3.43
N ASP A 213 6.35 17.96 3.92
CA ASP A 213 6.62 18.34 5.31
C ASP A 213 5.90 17.42 6.30
N GLU A 214 4.70 16.95 5.95
CA GLU A 214 3.99 15.94 6.74
C GLU A 214 4.71 14.57 6.71
N LEU A 215 5.26 14.18 5.56
CA LEU A 215 6.07 12.96 5.46
C LEU A 215 7.36 13.09 6.30
N VAL A 216 8.02 14.25 6.28
CA VAL A 216 9.19 14.53 7.14
C VAL A 216 8.83 14.41 8.60
N LYS A 217 7.72 15.02 9.06
CA LYS A 217 7.26 14.90 10.45
C LYS A 217 7.02 13.44 10.86
N ALA A 218 6.39 12.64 9.99
CA ALA A 218 6.17 11.23 10.26
C ALA A 218 7.49 10.45 10.43
N VAL A 219 8.49 10.75 9.60
CA VAL A 219 9.83 10.14 9.70
C VAL A 219 10.61 10.66 10.92
N GLU A 220 10.46 11.91 11.30
CA GLU A 220 11.02 12.45 12.54
C GLU A 220 10.42 11.77 13.76
N GLU A 221 9.10 11.62 13.83
CA GLU A 221 8.43 10.90 14.90
C GLU A 221 8.88 9.44 14.99
N TYR A 222 9.02 8.75 13.85
CA TYR A 222 9.62 7.42 13.78
C TYR A 222 11.02 7.38 14.41
N ASN A 223 11.84 8.42 14.23
CA ASN A 223 13.18 8.49 14.80
C ASN A 223 13.21 8.73 16.30
N HIS A 224 12.17 9.34 16.86
CA HIS A 224 12.06 9.57 18.32
C HIS A 224 11.70 8.29 19.08
N ARG A 225 11.28 7.23 18.38
CA ARG A 225 10.89 5.96 18.99
C ARG A 225 12.06 4.99 19.09
N HIS A 226 12.20 4.34 20.25
CA HIS A 226 13.17 3.27 20.48
C HIS A 226 12.55 1.91 20.14
N ARG A 227 12.92 1.34 19.00
CA ARG A 227 12.47 0.00 18.58
C ARG A 227 13.25 -1.07 19.35
N ARG A 228 12.60 -1.76 20.28
CA ARG A 228 13.23 -2.77 21.14
C ARG A 228 13.11 -4.20 20.60
N PHE A 229 12.21 -4.48 19.67
CA PHE A 229 11.95 -5.82 19.11
C PHE A 229 11.88 -6.93 20.18
N GLY A 230 11.24 -6.66 21.34
CA GLY A 230 11.16 -7.57 22.47
C GLY A 230 12.46 -7.76 23.29
N ARG A 231 13.55 -7.03 22.98
CA ARG A 231 14.81 -7.11 23.74
C ARG A 231 14.78 -6.14 24.92
N VAL A 232 15.32 -6.60 26.05
CA VAL A 232 15.59 -5.73 27.22
C VAL A 232 16.97 -5.11 27.00
N GLU A 233 17.06 -3.78 26.97
CA GLU A 233 18.36 -3.09 27.07
C GLU A 233 18.83 -3.23 28.53
N GLU A 234 19.93 -3.91 28.72
CA GLU A 234 20.63 -3.84 30.01
C GLU A 234 21.16 -2.41 30.16
N GLY A 235 20.63 -1.69 31.14
CA GLY A 235 20.99 -0.33 31.48
C GLY A 235 22.40 -0.19 32.11
#